data_0fe6b543cc918207f0ea99ab4c66c0e3
#
_entry.id   0fe6b543cc918207f0ea99ab4c66c0e3
#
_cell.length_a   1.000
_cell.length_b   1.000
_cell.length_c   1.000
_cell.angle_alpha   90.00
_cell.angle_beta   90.00
_cell.angle_gamma   90.00
#
_symmetry.space_group_name_H-M   'P 1'
#
loop_
_entity.id
_entity.type
_entity.pdbx_description
1 polymer ?
#
loop_
_entity_poly.entity_id
_entity_poly.type
_entity_poly.pdbx_seq_one_letter_code
_entity_poly.pdbx_strand_id
1 'polypeptide(L)'
;MTVDAAATWPLPRGADWLACAPGRLPVEQASSWVVTPATGASVTFVGTARDHAGDRTGVHQLEYEAYDEQVVPVLARVAAATRTRFPDVVRVALWHRTGTLEISEAAVVVAVSSAHRDAAFEAARWAIDEVKATAPIWKREHWTGGHDDWGRCDHRAGHDVDGLHQTPAVAS
;
A
#
# COMPACT_ATOMS: atom_id res chain seq x y z
N MET A 1 -20.26 -0.13 22.57
CA MET A 1 -19.73 -1.16 21.67
C MET A 1 -20.38 -0.92 20.31
N THR A 2 -19.80 -0.08 19.50
CA THR A 2 -20.22 0.12 18.10
C THR A 2 -19.76 -1.10 17.34
N VAL A 3 -20.70 -1.93 16.87
CA VAL A 3 -20.43 -3.03 15.94
C VAL A 3 -19.96 -2.37 14.64
N ASP A 4 -18.68 -2.50 14.37
CA ASP A 4 -18.09 -2.10 13.10
C ASP A 4 -18.85 -2.89 12.02
N ALA A 5 -19.64 -2.19 11.20
CA ALA A 5 -20.33 -2.84 10.10
C ALA A 5 -19.26 -3.46 9.21
N ALA A 6 -19.21 -4.79 9.18
CA ALA A 6 -18.22 -5.52 8.43
C ALA A 6 -18.19 -5.00 7.00
N ALA A 7 -17.16 -4.24 6.67
CA ALA A 7 -16.99 -3.73 5.32
C ALA A 7 -16.97 -4.92 4.37
N THR A 8 -17.91 -4.95 3.43
CA THR A 8 -17.99 -6.02 2.44
C THR A 8 -16.86 -5.81 1.44
N TRP A 9 -15.80 -6.56 1.59
CA TRP A 9 -14.68 -6.52 0.65
C TRP A 9 -15.10 -7.06 -0.71
N PRO A 10 -14.71 -6.40 -1.82
CA PRO A 10 -15.05 -6.87 -3.15
C PRO A 10 -14.45 -8.25 -3.39
N LEU A 11 -15.12 -9.05 -4.20
CA LEU A 11 -14.64 -10.38 -4.58
C LEU A 11 -13.46 -10.29 -5.56
N PRO A 12 -12.54 -11.27 -5.54
CA PRO A 12 -11.44 -11.34 -6.49
C PRO A 12 -11.94 -11.47 -7.93
N ARG A 13 -11.16 -10.94 -8.87
CA ARG A 13 -11.41 -11.06 -10.31
C ARG A 13 -10.22 -11.71 -11.00
N GLY A 14 -10.40 -12.95 -11.47
CA GLY A 14 -9.32 -13.70 -12.10
C GLY A 14 -8.14 -13.92 -11.16
N ALA A 15 -6.96 -13.44 -11.53
CA ALA A 15 -5.73 -13.54 -10.77
C ALA A 15 -5.47 -12.31 -9.86
N ASP A 16 -6.41 -11.39 -9.78
CA ASP A 16 -6.30 -10.15 -9.00
C ASP A 16 -7.38 -10.05 -7.93
N TRP A 17 -6.97 -9.55 -6.75
CA TRP A 17 -7.89 -9.13 -5.71
C TRP A 17 -7.53 -7.72 -5.24
N LEU A 18 -8.26 -6.75 -5.77
CA LEU A 18 -7.96 -5.33 -5.61
C LEU A 18 -9.07 -4.66 -4.84
N ALA A 19 -8.72 -3.91 -3.80
CA ALA A 19 -9.70 -3.22 -2.97
C ALA A 19 -9.14 -1.94 -2.35
N CYS A 20 -10.00 -0.94 -2.24
CA CYS A 20 -9.78 0.23 -1.39
C CYS A 20 -11.12 0.50 -0.69
N ALA A 21 -11.15 0.40 0.64
CA ALA A 21 -12.40 0.50 1.39
C ALA A 21 -12.13 0.85 2.86
N PRO A 22 -13.10 1.41 3.57
CA PRO A 22 -13.03 1.57 5.03
C PRO A 22 -13.15 0.21 5.73
N GLY A 23 -12.69 0.15 6.98
CA GLY A 23 -12.78 -1.05 7.82
C GLY A 23 -11.51 -1.90 7.82
N ARG A 24 -11.47 -2.87 8.75
CA ARG A 24 -10.27 -3.69 8.98
C ARG A 24 -9.97 -4.57 7.77
N LEU A 25 -8.68 -4.62 7.40
CA LEU A 25 -8.21 -5.46 6.31
C LEU A 25 -8.23 -6.95 6.72
N PRO A 26 -8.91 -7.84 5.98
CA PRO A 26 -8.92 -9.28 6.29
C PRO A 26 -7.64 -9.96 5.77
N VAL A 27 -6.51 -9.66 6.40
CA VAL A 27 -5.15 -10.05 5.98
C VAL A 27 -5.03 -11.55 5.70
N GLU A 28 -5.62 -12.39 6.56
CA GLU A 28 -5.59 -13.85 6.42
C GLU A 28 -6.29 -14.32 5.15
N GLN A 29 -7.35 -13.62 4.73
CA GLN A 29 -8.04 -13.94 3.47
C GLN A 29 -7.16 -13.66 2.26
N ALA A 30 -6.41 -12.54 2.24
CA ALA A 30 -5.47 -12.25 1.16
C ALA A 30 -4.38 -13.31 1.08
N SER A 31 -3.76 -13.63 2.22
CA SER A 31 -2.70 -14.63 2.33
C SER A 31 -3.13 -16.02 1.86
N SER A 32 -4.35 -16.42 2.23
CA SER A 32 -4.91 -17.72 1.83
C SER A 32 -5.30 -17.75 0.36
N TRP A 33 -5.92 -16.66 -0.14
CA TRP A 33 -6.45 -16.62 -1.50
C TRP A 33 -5.34 -16.65 -2.56
N VAL A 34 -4.17 -16.05 -2.31
CA VAL A 34 -3.07 -16.05 -3.30
C VAL A 34 -2.47 -17.44 -3.50
N VAL A 35 -2.67 -18.36 -2.58
CA VAL A 35 -2.13 -19.73 -2.67
C VAL A 35 -2.98 -20.57 -3.64
N THR A 36 -2.31 -21.24 -4.57
CA THR A 36 -2.90 -22.13 -5.56
C THR A 36 -2.03 -23.37 -5.73
N PRO A 37 -2.51 -24.45 -6.38
CA PRO A 37 -1.66 -25.61 -6.67
C PRO A 37 -0.42 -25.30 -7.53
N ALA A 38 -0.40 -24.19 -8.25
CA ALA A 38 0.72 -23.76 -9.08
C ALA A 38 1.76 -22.93 -8.32
N THR A 39 1.53 -22.63 -7.03
CA THR A 39 2.40 -21.75 -6.25
C THR A 39 3.26 -22.53 -5.26
N GLY A 40 4.57 -22.30 -5.28
CA GLY A 40 5.52 -22.82 -4.31
C GLY A 40 5.90 -21.80 -3.22
N ALA A 41 5.54 -20.53 -3.42
CA ALA A 41 5.81 -19.46 -2.46
C ALA A 41 4.73 -18.37 -2.50
N SER A 42 4.45 -17.80 -1.33
CA SER A 42 3.64 -16.59 -1.19
C SER A 42 4.28 -15.63 -0.20
N VAL A 43 4.18 -14.33 -0.48
CA VAL A 43 4.63 -13.26 0.40
C VAL A 43 3.45 -12.35 0.66
N THR A 44 3.20 -12.06 1.93
CA THR A 44 2.20 -11.07 2.34
C THR A 44 2.90 -9.97 3.12
N PHE A 45 2.93 -8.77 2.54
CA PHE A 45 3.35 -7.56 3.20
C PHE A 45 2.13 -6.88 3.83
N VAL A 46 2.27 -6.46 5.07
CA VAL A 46 1.26 -5.67 5.79
C VAL A 46 1.92 -4.39 6.27
N GLY A 47 1.47 -3.25 5.75
CA GLY A 47 1.84 -1.94 6.26
C GLY A 47 0.89 -1.52 7.37
N THR A 48 1.42 -1.13 8.52
CA THR A 48 0.65 -0.76 9.71
C THR A 48 0.84 0.70 10.09
N ALA A 49 -0.14 1.26 10.79
CA ALA A 49 -0.03 2.57 11.41
C ALA A 49 0.98 2.53 12.56
N ARG A 50 1.91 3.48 12.60
CA ARG A 50 2.97 3.57 13.63
C ARG A 50 2.88 4.89 14.39
N ASP A 51 3.40 4.92 15.60
CA ASP A 51 3.35 6.05 16.55
C ASP A 51 4.35 7.19 16.28
N HIS A 52 5.06 7.11 15.17
CA HIS A 52 6.08 8.10 14.78
C HIS A 52 6.16 8.29 13.27
N ALA A 53 6.65 9.46 12.84
CA ALA A 53 6.97 9.77 11.45
C ALA A 53 8.30 10.54 11.37
N GLY A 54 9.30 9.97 10.66
CA GLY A 54 10.67 10.48 10.71
C GLY A 54 11.20 10.48 12.15
N ASP A 55 11.76 11.61 12.57
CA ASP A 55 12.30 11.81 13.93
C ASP A 55 11.25 12.27 14.96
N ARG A 56 9.99 12.45 14.55
CA ARG A 56 8.88 12.90 15.39
C ARG A 56 8.11 11.73 15.98
N THR A 57 7.89 11.74 17.30
CA THR A 57 7.06 10.77 18.05
C THR A 57 5.74 11.39 18.49
N GLY A 58 4.77 10.57 18.90
CA GLY A 58 3.48 11.03 19.44
C GLY A 58 2.35 11.08 18.42
N VAL A 59 2.49 10.35 17.29
CA VAL A 59 1.35 10.03 16.43
C VAL A 59 0.46 9.07 17.22
N HIS A 60 -0.80 9.42 17.39
CA HIS A 60 -1.77 8.58 18.09
C HIS A 60 -2.85 7.99 17.17
N GLN A 61 -3.01 8.55 15.98
CA GLN A 61 -4.00 8.11 15.02
C GLN A 61 -3.57 8.51 13.60
N LEU A 62 -3.93 7.71 12.60
CA LEU A 62 -3.80 8.04 11.19
C LEU A 62 -5.17 8.08 10.53
N GLU A 63 -5.31 8.93 9.53
CA GLU A 63 -6.48 8.96 8.65
C GLU A 63 -6.01 8.86 7.20
N TYR A 64 -6.67 7.99 6.43
CA TYR A 64 -6.40 7.83 5.01
C TYR A 64 -7.60 8.28 4.19
N GLU A 65 -7.34 9.17 3.25
CA GLU A 65 -8.29 9.56 2.22
C GLU A 65 -7.81 9.03 0.86
N ALA A 66 -8.75 8.67 0.02
CA ALA A 66 -8.47 8.15 -1.31
C ALA A 66 -9.41 8.76 -2.34
N TYR A 67 -8.92 8.91 -3.56
CA TYR A 67 -9.79 9.22 -4.68
C TYR A 67 -10.40 7.90 -5.20
N ASP A 68 -11.55 7.54 -4.64
CA ASP A 68 -12.15 6.20 -4.75
C ASP A 68 -12.28 5.70 -6.19
N GLU A 69 -12.67 6.56 -7.14
CA GLU A 69 -12.82 6.21 -8.55
C GLU A 69 -11.49 5.87 -9.23
N GLN A 70 -10.38 6.34 -8.73
CA GLN A 70 -9.06 6.20 -9.35
C GLN A 70 -8.17 5.14 -8.69
N VAL A 71 -8.37 4.84 -7.41
CA VAL A 71 -7.47 3.93 -6.68
C VAL A 71 -7.50 2.53 -7.26
N VAL A 72 -8.67 1.91 -7.41
CA VAL A 72 -8.77 0.53 -7.92
C VAL A 72 -8.23 0.40 -9.36
N PRO A 73 -8.50 1.32 -10.30
CA PRO A 73 -7.81 1.34 -11.59
C PRO A 73 -6.29 1.44 -11.50
N VAL A 74 -5.74 2.22 -10.55
CA VAL A 74 -4.29 2.28 -10.32
C VAL A 74 -3.76 0.95 -9.80
N LEU A 75 -4.41 0.35 -8.79
CA LEU A 75 -4.03 -0.98 -8.29
C LEU A 75 -4.06 -2.04 -9.39
N ALA A 76 -5.02 -1.97 -10.32
CA ALA A 76 -5.09 -2.89 -11.47
C ALA A 76 -3.88 -2.74 -12.40
N ARG A 77 -3.44 -1.50 -12.67
CA ARG A 77 -2.20 -1.26 -13.43
C ARG A 77 -0.98 -1.81 -12.72
N VAL A 78 -0.88 -1.61 -11.41
CA VAL A 78 0.23 -2.16 -10.61
C VAL A 78 0.23 -3.69 -10.65
N ALA A 79 -0.91 -4.34 -10.47
CA ALA A 79 -1.00 -5.81 -10.53
C ALA A 79 -0.61 -6.36 -11.92
N ALA A 80 -1.07 -5.73 -13.00
CA ALA A 80 -0.70 -6.10 -14.36
C ALA A 80 0.80 -5.91 -14.63
N ALA A 81 1.37 -4.77 -14.20
CA ALA A 81 2.79 -4.49 -14.34
C ALA A 81 3.65 -5.43 -13.49
N THR A 82 3.18 -5.83 -12.29
CA THR A 82 3.84 -6.85 -11.47
C THR A 82 4.00 -8.15 -12.24
N ARG A 83 2.95 -8.65 -12.87
CA ARG A 83 3.03 -9.90 -13.67
C ARG A 83 3.87 -9.77 -14.94
N THR A 84 3.85 -8.60 -15.57
CA THR A 84 4.72 -8.33 -16.73
C THR A 84 6.20 -8.36 -16.34
N ARG A 85 6.54 -7.78 -15.18
CA ARG A 85 7.90 -7.72 -14.68
C ARG A 85 8.39 -9.04 -14.10
N PHE A 86 7.47 -9.79 -13.46
CA PHE A 86 7.73 -11.07 -12.79
C PHE A 86 6.79 -12.15 -13.36
N PRO A 87 7.13 -12.77 -14.48
CA PRO A 87 6.23 -13.70 -15.20
C PRO A 87 5.79 -14.93 -14.38
N ASP A 88 6.57 -15.30 -13.35
CA ASP A 88 6.25 -16.42 -12.46
C ASP A 88 5.17 -16.09 -11.41
N VAL A 89 4.73 -14.83 -11.32
CA VAL A 89 3.67 -14.41 -10.40
C VAL A 89 2.32 -14.97 -10.85
N VAL A 90 1.65 -15.69 -9.95
CA VAL A 90 0.37 -16.36 -10.19
C VAL A 90 -0.81 -15.50 -9.77
N ARG A 91 -0.83 -15.03 -8.51
CA ARG A 91 -1.91 -14.17 -7.97
C ARG A 91 -1.35 -12.96 -7.26
N VAL A 92 -2.13 -11.86 -7.32
CA VAL A 92 -1.79 -10.58 -6.68
C VAL A 92 -3.02 -10.05 -5.95
N ALA A 93 -2.89 -9.79 -4.65
CA ALA A 93 -3.87 -9.02 -3.88
C ALA A 93 -3.23 -7.69 -3.46
N LEU A 94 -3.91 -6.57 -3.78
CA LEU A 94 -3.50 -5.22 -3.40
C LEU A 94 -4.69 -4.54 -2.74
N TRP A 95 -4.61 -4.32 -1.43
CA TRP A 95 -5.67 -3.70 -0.65
C TRP A 95 -5.16 -2.50 0.10
N HIS A 96 -5.95 -1.45 0.16
CA HIS A 96 -5.69 -0.30 1.02
C HIS A 96 -6.94 0.05 1.84
N ARG A 97 -6.73 0.41 3.11
CA ARG A 97 -7.79 0.88 3.98
C ARG A 97 -7.89 2.40 3.89
N THR A 98 -9.12 2.92 3.91
CA THR A 98 -9.42 4.35 4.08
C THR A 98 -10.06 4.61 5.45
N GLY A 99 -10.21 5.90 5.79
CA GLY A 99 -10.73 6.33 7.08
C GLY A 99 -9.69 6.27 8.18
N THR A 100 -10.16 6.27 9.40
CA THR A 100 -9.34 6.37 10.60
C THR A 100 -8.75 5.02 11.02
N LEU A 101 -7.48 5.03 11.40
CA LEU A 101 -6.74 3.87 11.91
C LEU A 101 -6.10 4.20 13.25
N GLU A 102 -6.26 3.28 14.19
CA GLU A 102 -5.49 3.28 15.42
C GLU A 102 -4.06 2.78 15.17
N ILE A 103 -3.15 3.13 16.06
CA ILE A 103 -1.76 2.63 15.98
C ILE A 103 -1.74 1.10 15.97
N SER A 104 -0.87 0.53 15.16
CA SER A 104 -0.73 -0.91 14.88
C SER A 104 -1.80 -1.53 13.98
N GLU A 105 -2.85 -0.82 13.59
CA GLU A 105 -3.80 -1.34 12.63
C GLU A 105 -3.21 -1.40 11.21
N ALA A 106 -3.65 -2.40 10.45
CA ALA A 106 -3.22 -2.59 9.06
C ALA A 106 -3.84 -1.52 8.14
N ALA A 107 -3.01 -0.83 7.38
CA ALA A 107 -3.39 0.19 6.40
C ALA A 107 -3.35 -0.32 4.97
N VAL A 108 -2.40 -1.20 4.65
CA VAL A 108 -2.20 -1.73 3.31
C VAL A 108 -1.79 -3.20 3.38
N VAL A 109 -2.29 -3.99 2.44
CA VAL A 109 -1.89 -5.39 2.22
C VAL A 109 -1.44 -5.57 0.78
N VAL A 110 -0.29 -6.19 0.62
CA VAL A 110 0.20 -6.70 -0.66
C VAL A 110 0.48 -8.18 -0.48
N ALA A 111 -0.31 -9.03 -1.10
CA ALA A 111 -0.06 -10.46 -1.12
C ALA A 111 0.22 -10.92 -2.56
N VAL A 112 1.32 -11.62 -2.75
CA VAL A 112 1.78 -12.12 -4.05
C VAL A 112 2.15 -13.58 -3.92
N SER A 113 1.78 -14.38 -4.89
CA SER A 113 2.23 -15.77 -4.99
C SER A 113 2.96 -16.04 -6.30
N SER A 114 3.92 -16.94 -6.24
CA SER A 114 4.77 -17.33 -7.35
C SER A 114 5.19 -18.80 -7.24
N ALA A 115 5.69 -19.38 -8.33
CA ALA A 115 6.27 -20.71 -8.31
C ALA A 115 7.49 -20.79 -7.38
N HIS A 116 8.29 -19.72 -7.29
CA HIS A 116 9.54 -19.66 -6.53
C HIS A 116 9.59 -18.45 -5.60
N ARG A 117 10.27 -18.61 -4.44
CA ARG A 117 10.36 -17.59 -3.39
C ARG A 117 11.00 -16.27 -3.85
N ASP A 118 12.04 -16.34 -4.67
CA ASP A 118 12.78 -15.14 -5.09
C ASP A 118 11.87 -14.18 -5.85
N ALA A 119 11.13 -14.69 -6.84
CA ALA A 119 10.14 -13.91 -7.56
C ALA A 119 9.00 -13.39 -6.66
N ALA A 120 8.57 -14.17 -5.65
CA ALA A 120 7.53 -13.75 -4.72
C ALA A 120 7.99 -12.55 -3.85
N PHE A 121 9.22 -12.59 -3.32
CA PHE A 121 9.78 -11.48 -2.52
C PHE A 121 10.02 -10.23 -3.36
N GLU A 122 10.63 -10.37 -4.53
CA GLU A 122 10.91 -9.24 -5.42
C GLU A 122 9.62 -8.58 -5.91
N ALA A 123 8.64 -9.39 -6.34
CA ALA A 123 7.35 -8.90 -6.82
C ALA A 123 6.55 -8.20 -5.72
N ALA A 124 6.51 -8.75 -4.50
CA ALA A 124 5.80 -8.11 -3.39
C ALA A 124 6.45 -6.78 -3.00
N ARG A 125 7.79 -6.70 -2.96
CA ARG A 125 8.54 -5.48 -2.71
C ARG A 125 8.25 -4.44 -3.78
N TRP A 126 8.39 -4.80 -5.04
CA TRP A 126 8.13 -3.92 -6.16
C TRP A 126 6.69 -3.42 -6.16
N ALA A 127 5.71 -4.31 -5.93
CA ALA A 127 4.30 -3.95 -5.92
C ALA A 127 3.95 -2.93 -4.83
N ILE A 128 4.47 -3.08 -3.60
CA ILE A 128 4.22 -2.07 -2.54
C ILE A 128 4.88 -0.74 -2.87
N ASP A 129 6.08 -0.74 -3.43
CA ASP A 129 6.77 0.48 -3.81
C ASP A 129 5.97 1.23 -4.92
N GLU A 130 5.43 0.51 -5.92
CA GLU A 130 4.57 1.10 -6.96
C GLU A 130 3.22 1.59 -6.42
N VAL A 131 2.57 0.84 -5.53
CA VAL A 131 1.33 1.30 -4.87
C VAL A 131 1.59 2.63 -4.16
N LYS A 132 2.65 2.72 -3.37
CA LYS A 132 3.01 3.95 -2.64
C LYS A 132 3.37 5.11 -3.55
N ALA A 133 3.99 4.84 -4.70
CA ALA A 133 4.39 5.88 -5.65
C ALA A 133 3.23 6.41 -6.49
N THR A 134 2.23 5.56 -6.79
CA THR A 134 1.23 5.87 -7.84
C THR A 134 -0.20 5.97 -7.35
N ALA A 135 -0.57 5.29 -6.25
CA ALA A 135 -1.95 5.32 -5.77
C ALA A 135 -2.32 6.71 -5.24
N PRO A 136 -3.48 7.26 -5.67
CA PRO A 136 -3.96 8.55 -5.19
C PRO A 136 -4.58 8.41 -3.79
N ILE A 137 -3.71 8.22 -2.82
CA ILE A 137 -4.04 8.03 -1.40
C ILE A 137 -3.21 9.01 -0.59
N TRP A 138 -3.87 9.74 0.28
CA TRP A 138 -3.28 10.70 1.20
C TRP A 138 -3.43 10.19 2.62
N LYS A 139 -2.45 10.49 3.48
CA LYS A 139 -2.52 10.23 4.90
C LYS A 139 -2.48 11.52 5.69
N ARG A 140 -3.24 11.55 6.77
CA ARG A 140 -3.21 12.58 7.80
C ARG A 140 -2.74 11.94 9.09
N GLU A 141 -1.75 12.53 9.70
CA GLU A 141 -1.22 12.10 10.98
C GLU A 141 -1.75 13.01 12.09
N HIS A 142 -2.36 12.42 13.10
CA HIS A 142 -2.86 13.12 14.27
C HIS A 142 -1.86 12.98 15.42
N TRP A 143 -1.35 14.14 15.88
CA TRP A 143 -0.28 14.20 16.87
C TRP A 143 -0.80 14.58 18.23
N THR A 144 -0.18 14.06 19.29
CA THR A 144 -0.38 14.52 20.66
C THR A 144 0.06 15.98 20.76
N GLY A 145 -0.88 16.87 21.15
CA GLY A 145 -0.63 18.33 21.17
C GLY A 145 -1.32 19.13 20.07
N GLY A 146 -2.11 18.47 19.18
CA GLY A 146 -3.04 19.14 18.28
C GLY A 146 -2.46 19.64 16.97
N HIS A 147 -1.39 19.05 16.50
CA HIS A 147 -0.87 19.28 15.15
C HIS A 147 -1.26 18.13 14.25
N ASP A 148 -2.04 18.43 13.20
CA ASP A 148 -2.37 17.50 12.14
C ASP A 148 -1.50 17.81 10.92
N ASP A 149 -0.95 16.79 10.29
CA ASP A 149 -0.11 16.95 9.12
C ASP A 149 -0.58 16.05 7.97
N TRP A 150 -0.82 16.65 6.81
CA TRP A 150 -1.18 15.92 5.59
C TRP A 150 0.06 15.57 4.79
N GLY A 151 0.22 14.31 4.43
CA GLY A 151 1.30 13.85 3.59
C GLY A 151 0.84 12.84 2.53
N ARG A 152 1.55 12.75 1.41
CA ARG A 152 1.43 11.60 0.52
C ARG A 152 2.02 10.37 1.21
N CYS A 153 1.51 9.20 0.88
CA CYS A 153 2.06 7.92 1.36
C CYS A 153 3.46 7.60 0.79
N ASP A 154 4.13 8.59 0.22
CA ASP A 154 5.42 8.48 -0.44
C ASP A 154 6.55 8.52 0.60
N HIS A 155 7.11 7.37 0.91
CA HIS A 155 8.37 7.24 1.64
C HIS A 155 9.42 6.59 0.73
N ARG A 156 9.89 7.33 -0.25
CA ARG A 156 11.22 7.08 -0.79
C ARG A 156 12.23 7.60 0.24
N ALA A 157 12.44 6.85 1.30
CA ALA A 157 13.57 7.06 2.18
C ALA A 157 14.84 6.69 1.42
N GLY A 158 15.63 7.70 1.07
CA GLY A 158 17.05 7.58 0.77
C GLY A 158 17.41 7.10 -0.64
N HIS A 159 17.15 7.92 -1.65
CA HIS A 159 18.13 8.16 -2.69
C HIS A 159 18.19 9.68 -2.85
N ASP A 160 19.17 10.27 -2.18
CA ASP A 160 19.65 11.61 -2.47
C ASP A 160 20.07 11.64 -3.95
N VAL A 161 19.26 12.22 -4.78
CA VAL A 161 19.68 12.81 -6.04
C VAL A 161 19.86 14.30 -5.78
N ASP A 162 20.93 14.64 -5.04
CA ASP A 162 21.54 15.96 -5.10
C ASP A 162 21.99 16.23 -6.54
N GLY A 163 21.47 17.29 -7.09
CA GLY A 163 21.94 17.88 -8.33
C GLY A 163 20.94 17.86 -9.44
N LEU A 164 20.17 18.94 -9.57
CA LEU A 164 19.87 19.69 -10.79
C LEU A 164 18.79 20.76 -10.52
N HIS A 165 19.14 21.74 -9.70
CA HIS A 165 18.57 23.10 -9.82
C HIS A 165 19.70 24.11 -9.98
N GLN A 166 20.28 24.14 -11.19
CA GLN A 166 20.98 25.34 -11.64
C GLN A 166 19.96 26.23 -12.33
N THR A 167 19.60 27.29 -11.65
CA THR A 167 18.90 28.45 -12.22
C THR A 167 19.83 29.11 -13.24
N PRO A 168 19.44 29.35 -14.49
CA PRO A 168 20.27 30.16 -15.38
C PRO A 168 20.26 31.63 -14.91
N ALA A 169 21.45 32.16 -14.66
CA ALA A 169 21.68 33.56 -14.40
C ALA A 169 21.27 34.37 -15.64
N VAL A 170 20.39 35.35 -15.44
CA VAL A 170 20.06 36.39 -16.44
C VAL A 170 21.24 37.36 -16.46
N ALA A 171 21.99 37.39 -17.57
CA ALA A 171 22.98 38.39 -17.83
C ALA A 171 22.29 39.70 -18.26
N SER A 172 22.69 40.78 -17.62
CA SER A 172 22.40 42.16 -17.99
C SER A 172 23.25 42.60 -19.17
#